data_93603c8f420799fa2c05120f70cd287d
#
_entry.id   93603c8f420799fa2c05120f70cd287d
#
_cell.length_a   1.000
_cell.length_b   1.000
_cell.length_c   1.000
_cell.angle_alpha   90.00
_cell.angle_beta   90.00
_cell.angle_gamma   90.00
#
_symmetry.space_group_name_H-M   'P 1'
#
loop_
_entity.id
_entity.type
_entity.pdbx_description
1 polymer ?
#
loop_
_entity_poly.entity_id
_entity_poly.type
_entity_poly.pdbx_seq_one_letter_code
_entity_poly.pdbx_strand_id
1 'polypeptide(L)'
;ILGLAYKANVDDDRESPSYRLMEKLERLGAEVAYNDPCIPVIRPSREYAKYAGRKSVAVSKDFDLILVATPHDEYRAIDFAALGVPVVDTRNVVRQKGDFLYRA
;
A
#
# COMPACT_ATOMS: atom_id res chain seq x y z
N ILE A 1 -1.38 -2.02 -2.47
CA ILE A 1 -1.41 -0.96 -1.45
C ILE A 1 -0.04 -0.83 -0.82
N LEU A 2 0.53 0.35 -0.85
CA LEU A 2 1.79 0.65 -0.19
C LEU A 2 1.52 1.23 1.20
N GLY A 3 1.84 0.46 2.21
CA GLY A 3 1.67 0.84 3.60
C GLY A 3 0.44 0.23 4.25
N LEU A 4 0.67 -0.63 5.22
CA LEU A 4 -0.34 -1.25 6.04
C LEU A 4 -0.32 -0.70 7.46
N ALA A 5 0.83 -0.15 7.87
CA ALA A 5 0.99 0.42 9.20
C ALA A 5 0.10 1.65 9.40
N TYR A 6 -0.24 1.91 10.65
CA TYR A 6 -1.04 3.06 11.05
C TYR A 6 -0.39 4.39 10.69
N LYS A 7 0.94 4.47 10.81
CA LYS A 7 1.73 5.65 10.46
C LYS A 7 3.11 5.26 9.93
N ALA A 8 3.85 6.26 9.44
CA ALA A 8 5.16 6.06 8.83
C ALA A 8 6.16 5.43 9.81
N ASN A 9 6.96 4.50 9.28
CA ASN A 9 8.15 3.96 9.92
C ASN A 9 7.90 3.20 11.23
N VAL A 10 6.69 2.67 11.41
CA VAL A 10 6.33 1.81 12.52
C VAL A 10 5.69 0.52 12.02
N ASP A 11 5.65 -0.50 12.87
CA ASP A 11 5.03 -1.80 12.55
C ASP A 11 3.63 -1.98 13.16
N ASP A 12 3.03 -0.91 13.66
CA ASP A 12 1.71 -0.95 14.27
C ASP A 12 0.64 -0.78 13.20
N ASP A 13 -0.12 -1.84 12.97
CA ASP A 13 -1.22 -1.88 12.00
C ASP A 13 -2.61 -1.79 12.65
N ARG A 14 -2.68 -1.58 13.95
CA ARG A 14 -3.95 -1.44 14.65
C ARG A 14 -4.66 -0.17 14.19
N GLU A 15 -5.97 -0.29 13.93
CA GLU A 15 -6.81 0.80 13.45
C GLU A 15 -6.35 1.39 12.11
N SER A 16 -5.53 0.65 11.36
CA SER A 16 -5.07 1.14 10.07
C SER A 16 -6.23 1.20 9.06
N PRO A 17 -6.40 2.32 8.36
CA PRO A 17 -7.41 2.43 7.31
C PRO A 17 -7.11 1.55 6.10
N SER A 18 -5.88 1.07 5.94
CA SER A 18 -5.49 0.24 4.80
C SER A 18 -6.26 -1.06 4.72
N TYR A 19 -6.63 -1.67 5.85
CA TYR A 19 -7.44 -2.88 5.84
C TYR A 19 -8.84 -2.64 5.25
N ARG A 20 -9.44 -1.51 5.56
CA ARG A 20 -10.74 -1.14 4.97
C ARG A 20 -10.64 -0.89 3.48
N LEU A 21 -9.54 -0.28 3.04
CA LEU A 21 -9.27 -0.08 1.63
C LEU A 21 -9.14 -1.41 0.91
N MET A 22 -8.41 -2.36 1.49
CA MET A 22 -8.29 -3.71 0.93
C MET A 22 -9.65 -4.36 0.77
N GLU A 23 -10.48 -4.32 1.81
CA GLU A 23 -11.82 -4.90 1.75
C GLU A 23 -12.69 -4.27 0.67
N LYS A 24 -12.70 -2.95 0.58
CA LYS A 24 -13.49 -2.22 -0.42
C LYS A 24 -13.04 -2.55 -1.84
N LEU A 25 -11.74 -2.59 -2.07
CA LEU A 25 -11.21 -2.90 -3.40
C LEU A 25 -11.52 -4.34 -3.79
N GLU A 26 -11.40 -5.27 -2.85
CA GLU A 26 -11.73 -6.68 -3.11
C GLU A 26 -13.21 -6.87 -3.40
N ARG A 27 -14.11 -6.13 -2.74
CA ARG A 27 -15.53 -6.15 -3.06
C ARG A 27 -15.84 -5.65 -4.47
N LEU A 28 -15.02 -4.74 -4.97
CA LEU A 28 -15.14 -4.23 -6.33
C LEU A 28 -14.52 -5.16 -7.38
N GLY A 29 -13.99 -6.30 -6.97
CA GLY A 29 -13.42 -7.30 -7.86
C GLY A 29 -11.92 -7.21 -8.04
N ALA A 30 -11.23 -6.35 -7.30
CA ALA A 30 -9.78 -6.24 -7.38
C ALA A 30 -9.09 -7.38 -6.64
N GLU A 31 -7.97 -7.83 -7.19
CA GLU A 31 -7.04 -8.71 -6.49
C GLU A 31 -6.00 -7.84 -5.81
N VAL A 32 -6.03 -7.79 -4.47
CA VAL A 32 -5.25 -6.83 -3.70
C VAL A 32 -4.06 -7.49 -3.03
N ALA A 33 -2.87 -6.93 -3.25
CA ALA A 33 -1.66 -7.26 -2.51
C ALA A 33 -1.20 -6.01 -1.74
N TYR A 34 -0.38 -6.19 -0.73
CA TYR A 34 0.20 -5.08 0.00
C TYR A 34 1.72 -5.14 0.03
N ASN A 35 2.34 -3.97 0.19
CA ASN A 35 3.73 -3.84 0.57
C ASN A 35 3.80 -3.03 1.85
N ASP A 36 4.59 -3.50 2.80
CA ASP A 36 4.97 -2.71 3.97
C ASP A 36 6.31 -3.19 4.50
N PRO A 37 7.35 -2.33 4.47
CA PRO A 37 8.69 -2.73 4.93
C PRO A 37 8.75 -3.03 6.43
N CYS A 38 7.79 -2.53 7.20
CA CYS A 38 7.72 -2.75 8.65
C CYS A 38 6.81 -3.92 9.04
N ILE A 39 6.00 -4.42 8.11
CA ILE A 39 5.04 -5.51 8.35
C ILE A 39 5.23 -6.59 7.28
N PRO A 40 6.25 -7.44 7.41
CA PRO A 40 6.54 -8.46 6.40
C PRO A 40 5.46 -9.52 6.29
N VAL A 41 4.74 -9.79 7.38
CA VAL A 41 3.62 -10.75 7.43
C VAL A 41 2.52 -10.15 8.29
N ILE A 42 1.28 -10.25 7.83
CA ILE A 42 0.13 -9.77 8.61
C ILE A 42 -0.11 -10.70 9.79
N ARG A 43 -0.12 -10.12 10.99
CA ARG A 43 -0.38 -10.84 12.23
C ARG A 43 -1.88 -11.15 12.39
N PRO A 44 -2.24 -12.20 13.12
CA PRO A 44 -3.64 -12.48 13.40
C PRO A 44 -4.31 -11.32 14.15
N SER A 45 -5.54 -11.01 13.77
CA SER A 45 -6.38 -10.04 14.48
C SER A 45 -7.83 -10.47 14.41
N ARG A 46 -8.66 -9.96 15.32
CA ARG A 46 -10.10 -10.25 15.33
C ARG A 46 -10.82 -9.68 14.12
N GLU A 47 -10.55 -8.40 13.83
CA GLU A 47 -11.27 -7.67 12.78
C GLU A 47 -10.94 -8.16 11.39
N TYR A 48 -9.69 -8.53 11.18
CA TYR A 48 -9.17 -8.84 9.84
C TYR A 48 -8.49 -10.21 9.81
N ALA A 49 -9.09 -11.18 10.48
CA ALA A 49 -8.56 -12.55 10.56
C ALA A 49 -8.29 -13.17 9.19
N LYS A 50 -9.07 -12.79 8.18
CA LYS A 50 -8.91 -13.31 6.81
C LYS A 50 -7.61 -12.90 6.15
N TYR A 51 -6.96 -11.84 6.62
CA TYR A 51 -5.70 -11.35 6.07
C TYR A 51 -4.48 -11.91 6.78
N ALA A 52 -4.66 -12.58 7.93
CA ALA A 52 -3.54 -13.14 8.68
C ALA A 52 -2.69 -14.07 7.82
N GLY A 53 -1.38 -13.92 7.91
CA GLY A 53 -0.43 -14.73 7.16
C GLY A 53 -0.11 -14.22 5.76
N ARG A 54 -0.81 -13.23 5.23
CA ARG A 54 -0.42 -12.62 3.96
C ARG A 54 0.92 -11.93 4.10
N LYS A 55 1.74 -12.04 3.07
CA LYS A 55 3.10 -11.50 3.04
C LYS A 55 3.17 -10.21 2.24
N SER A 56 4.02 -9.30 2.69
CA SER A 56 4.38 -8.12 1.93
C SER A 56 5.04 -8.54 0.62
N VAL A 57 4.63 -7.89 -0.48
CA VAL A 57 5.22 -8.13 -1.81
C VAL A 57 6.11 -6.97 -2.22
N ALA A 58 7.04 -7.22 -3.14
CA ALA A 58 7.87 -6.15 -3.67
C ALA A 58 7.05 -5.18 -4.52
N VAL A 59 7.41 -3.91 -4.48
CA VAL A 59 6.84 -2.92 -5.37
C VAL A 59 7.34 -3.21 -6.79
N SER A 60 6.42 -3.33 -7.75
CA SER A 60 6.78 -3.67 -9.12
C SER A 60 5.78 -3.11 -10.13
N LYS A 61 6.12 -3.26 -11.40
CA LYS A 61 5.26 -2.87 -12.52
C LYS A 61 4.19 -3.91 -12.87
N ASP A 62 4.14 -5.02 -12.13
CA ASP A 62 3.23 -6.14 -12.44
C ASP A 62 1.80 -5.89 -11.95
N PHE A 63 1.53 -4.74 -11.40
CA PHE A 63 0.21 -4.34 -10.91
C PHE A 63 -0.45 -3.32 -11.84
N ASP A 64 -1.76 -3.30 -11.85
CA ASP A 64 -2.54 -2.36 -12.66
C ASP A 64 -2.67 -0.99 -12.01
N LEU A 65 -2.51 -0.91 -10.69
CA LEU A 65 -2.66 0.31 -9.92
C LEU A 65 -1.87 0.20 -8.61
N ILE A 66 -1.25 1.29 -8.22
CA ILE A 66 -0.57 1.42 -6.93
C ILE A 66 -1.28 2.50 -6.13
N LEU A 67 -1.60 2.20 -4.86
CA LEU A 67 -2.19 3.16 -3.93
C LEU A 67 -1.28 3.32 -2.73
N VAL A 68 -0.80 4.54 -2.50
CA VAL A 68 0.06 4.85 -1.35
C VAL A 68 -0.83 5.25 -0.18
N ALA A 69 -0.81 4.45 0.89
CA ALA A 69 -1.67 4.64 2.06
C ALA A 69 -0.89 5.04 3.33
N THR A 70 0.37 4.63 3.45
CA THR A 70 1.23 4.99 4.59
C THR A 70 2.53 5.60 4.05
N PRO A 71 2.96 6.77 4.58
CA PRO A 71 4.12 7.47 4.03
C PRO A 71 5.44 6.99 4.62
N HIS A 72 5.76 5.69 4.49
CA HIS A 72 7.07 5.19 4.90
C HIS A 72 8.20 5.88 4.12
N ASP A 73 9.32 6.14 4.79
CA ASP A 73 10.45 6.83 4.18
C ASP A 73 10.99 6.10 2.96
N GLU A 74 10.98 4.76 2.98
CA GLU A 74 11.46 3.95 1.87
C GLU A 74 10.71 4.23 0.57
N TYR A 75 9.45 4.64 0.64
CA TYR A 75 8.66 4.92 -0.56
C TYR A 75 9.11 6.19 -1.26
N ARG A 76 9.74 7.12 -0.54
CA ARG A 76 10.24 8.37 -1.13
C ARG A 76 11.41 8.16 -2.08
N ALA A 77 12.10 7.03 -1.95
CA ALA A 77 13.22 6.67 -2.81
C ALA A 77 12.79 5.91 -4.07
N ILE A 78 11.52 5.53 -4.19
CA ILE A 78 11.02 4.79 -5.36
C ILE A 78 10.84 5.73 -6.54
N ASP A 79 11.33 5.31 -7.71
CA ASP A 79 11.02 5.99 -8.97
C ASP A 79 9.70 5.45 -9.52
N PHE A 80 8.60 6.06 -9.11
CA PHE A 80 7.27 5.62 -9.53
C PHE A 80 7.03 5.86 -11.02
N ALA A 81 7.65 6.87 -11.60
CA ALA A 81 7.52 7.12 -13.03
C ALA A 81 8.08 5.98 -13.87
N ALA A 82 9.16 5.36 -13.41
CA ALA A 82 9.79 4.24 -14.10
C ALA A 82 8.94 2.97 -14.09
N LEU A 83 8.01 2.83 -13.15
CA LEU A 83 7.14 1.66 -13.07
C LEU A 83 6.09 1.60 -14.19
N GLY A 84 5.71 2.76 -14.75
CA GLY A 84 4.72 2.80 -15.81
C GLY A 84 3.31 2.39 -15.38
N VAL A 85 3.01 2.45 -14.08
CA VAL A 85 1.74 2.05 -13.48
C VAL A 85 1.07 3.28 -12.87
N PRO A 86 -0.26 3.46 -13.04
CA PRO A 86 -0.96 4.53 -12.36
C PRO A 86 -0.78 4.47 -10.83
N VAL A 87 -0.53 5.60 -10.22
CA VAL A 87 -0.28 5.72 -8.78
C VAL A 87 -1.25 6.71 -8.17
N VAL A 88 -2.01 6.27 -7.17
CA VAL A 88 -2.82 7.15 -6.33
C VAL A 88 -2.04 7.43 -5.06
N ASP A 89 -1.63 8.68 -4.88
CA ASP A 89 -0.82 9.10 -3.75
C ASP A 89 -1.67 9.91 -2.77
N THR A 90 -2.04 9.29 -1.66
CA THR A 90 -2.87 9.93 -0.63
C THR A 90 -2.04 10.64 0.44
N ARG A 91 -0.72 10.48 0.41
CA ARG A 91 0.15 10.93 1.50
C ARG A 91 1.30 11.84 1.06
N ASN A 92 1.29 12.27 -0.20
CA ASN A 92 2.31 13.17 -0.76
C ASN A 92 3.72 12.60 -0.68
N VAL A 93 3.87 11.37 -1.07
CA VAL A 93 5.14 10.61 -1.03
C VAL A 93 5.87 10.64 -2.36
N VAL A 94 5.13 10.62 -3.47
CA VAL A 94 5.69 10.52 -4.82
C VAL A 94 6.31 11.85 -5.21
N ARG A 95 7.58 11.82 -5.62
CA ARG A 95 8.35 13.02 -6.00
C ARG A 95 8.34 13.29 -7.49
N GLN A 96 8.16 12.25 -8.29
CA GLN A 96 8.11 12.39 -9.75
C GLN A 96 6.77 12.99 -10.16
N LYS A 97 6.78 13.70 -11.30
CA LYS A 97 5.57 14.29 -11.89
C LYS A 97 5.26 13.58 -13.19
N GLY A 98 3.99 13.52 -13.55
CA GLY A 98 3.54 12.92 -14.79
C GLY A 98 2.08 12.50 -14.73
N ASP A 99 1.55 12.07 -15.87
CA ASP A 99 0.16 11.67 -16.00
C ASP A 99 -0.19 10.38 -15.24
N PHE A 100 0.83 9.62 -14.82
CA PHE A 100 0.63 8.42 -14.00
C PHE A 100 0.18 8.73 -12.59
N LEU A 101 0.41 9.96 -12.10
CA LEU A 101 0.22 10.33 -10.71
C LEU A 101 -1.14 10.98 -10.49
N TYR A 102 -1.89 10.44 -9.54
CA TYR A 102 -3.16 10.98 -9.07
C TYR A 102 -3.01 11.26 -7.57
N ARG A 103 -3.16 12.51 -7.19
CA ARG A 103 -3.13 12.91 -5.78
C ARG A 103 -4.54 12.95 -5.21
N ALA A 104 -4.70 12.41 -4.04
CA ALA A 104 -5.99 12.38 -3.37
C ALA A 104 -5.90 13.00 -1.97
#